data_e357d4d0c0256e12c1144366db7d4a97
#
_entry.id   e357d4d0c0256e12c1144366db7d4a97
#
_cell.length_a   1.000
_cell.length_b   1.000
_cell.length_c   1.000
_cell.angle_alpha   90.00
_cell.angle_beta   90.00
_cell.angle_gamma   90.00
#
_symmetry.space_group_name_H-M   'P 1'
#
loop_
_entity.id
_entity.type
_entity.pdbx_description
1 polymer ?
#
loop_
_entity_poly.entity_id
_entity_poly.type
_entity_poly.pdbx_seq_one_letter_code
_entity_poly.pdbx_strand_id
1 'polypeptide(L)'
;MGYSRDVPPIDWPGLEMVGITRLTDDIYYGWLDHEPNPMFWHWCAALADVPDDRLVSGCWVAAGTSAHTLVARDPLHLEPSLLWSCCGVHGWARDGKWINA
;
A
#
# COMPACT_ATOMS: atom_id res chain seq x y z
N MET A 1 -17.03 0.00 4.33
CA MET A 1 -16.89 1.43 4.13
C MET A 1 -15.43 1.78 3.98
N GLY A 2 -15.05 2.35 2.86
CA GLY A 2 -13.67 2.71 2.62
C GLY A 2 -13.39 4.17 2.91
N TYR A 3 -12.15 4.54 2.80
CA TYR A 3 -11.71 5.93 2.94
C TYR A 3 -11.43 6.50 1.55
N SER A 4 -11.66 7.79 1.39
CA SER A 4 -11.32 8.47 0.15
C SER A 4 -9.79 8.56 -0.01
N ARG A 5 -9.34 8.91 -1.20
CA ARG A 5 -7.92 9.10 -1.46
C ARG A 5 -7.30 10.17 -0.54
N ASP A 6 -8.11 11.15 -0.14
CA ASP A 6 -7.65 12.24 0.72
C ASP A 6 -7.43 11.82 2.18
N VAL A 7 -7.84 10.59 2.52
CA VAL A 7 -7.64 10.04 3.86
C VAL A 7 -6.74 8.80 3.73
N PRO A 8 -5.44 9.00 3.63
CA PRO A 8 -4.50 7.88 3.45
C PRO A 8 -4.40 7.02 4.72
N PRO A 9 -3.85 5.82 4.60
CA PRO A 9 -3.76 4.89 5.74
C PRO A 9 -3.12 5.46 7.00
N ILE A 10 -2.21 6.41 6.86
CA ILE A 10 -1.55 7.04 8.00
C ILE A 10 -2.55 7.79 8.91
N ASP A 11 -3.68 8.21 8.36
CA ASP A 11 -4.70 8.97 9.07
C ASP A 11 -5.88 8.10 9.52
N TRP A 12 -5.84 6.79 9.28
CA TRP A 12 -6.95 5.92 9.65
C TRP A 12 -6.94 5.64 11.14
N PRO A 13 -8.08 5.78 11.81
CA PRO A 13 -8.18 5.39 13.21
C PRO A 13 -8.19 3.86 13.35
N GLY A 14 -7.51 3.35 14.36
CA GLY A 14 -7.56 1.93 14.70
C GLY A 14 -6.76 1.00 13.80
N LEU A 15 -5.99 1.52 12.87
CA LEU A 15 -5.13 0.67 12.04
C LEU A 15 -3.93 0.20 12.87
N GLU A 16 -3.83 -1.11 13.07
CA GLU A 16 -2.81 -1.71 13.93
C GLU A 16 -1.50 -1.94 13.16
N MET A 17 -0.87 -0.86 12.77
CA MET A 17 0.42 -0.88 12.09
C MET A 17 1.31 0.19 12.68
N VAL A 18 2.61 -0.06 12.65
CA VAL A 18 3.58 0.93 13.10
C VAL A 18 4.40 1.41 11.92
N GLY A 19 4.90 2.64 12.03
CA GLY A 19 5.80 3.20 11.03
C GLY A 19 5.16 3.36 9.66
N ILE A 20 3.86 3.68 9.60
CA ILE A 20 3.19 3.90 8.31
C ILE A 20 3.87 5.06 7.61
N THR A 21 4.35 4.80 6.41
CA THR A 21 5.17 5.72 5.64
C THR A 21 4.61 5.87 4.23
N ARG A 22 4.59 7.12 3.75
CA ARG A 22 4.21 7.40 2.37
C ARG A 22 5.37 7.05 1.44
N LEU A 23 5.08 6.23 0.45
CA LEU A 23 6.04 5.93 -0.62
C LEU A 23 5.76 6.80 -1.83
N THR A 24 4.49 6.90 -2.22
CA THR A 24 3.96 7.87 -3.18
C THR A 24 2.60 8.34 -2.67
N ASP A 25 1.96 9.27 -3.36
CA ASP A 25 0.62 9.70 -2.98
C ASP A 25 -0.39 8.56 -2.95
N ASP A 26 -0.14 7.52 -3.73
CA ASP A 26 -1.04 6.39 -3.87
C ASP A 26 -0.51 5.09 -3.26
N ILE A 27 0.66 5.11 -2.65
CA ILE A 27 1.26 3.91 -2.07
C ILE A 27 1.84 4.24 -0.71
N TYR A 28 1.35 3.52 0.31
CA TYR A 28 1.83 3.61 1.68
C TYR A 28 2.24 2.23 2.15
N TYR A 29 3.11 2.15 3.13
CA TYR A 29 3.47 0.89 3.76
C TYR A 29 3.66 1.07 5.25
N GLY A 30 3.58 -0.03 5.98
CA GLY A 30 3.79 -0.04 7.43
C GLY A 30 4.14 -1.45 7.89
N TRP A 31 4.36 -1.61 9.18
CA TRP A 31 4.86 -2.84 9.74
C TRP A 31 3.83 -3.44 10.70
N LEU A 32 3.67 -4.76 10.62
CA LEU A 32 2.83 -5.53 11.54
C LEU A 32 3.73 -6.23 12.55
N ASP A 33 3.25 -6.36 13.80
CA ASP A 33 4.06 -6.92 14.86
C ASP A 33 4.44 -8.38 14.63
N HIS A 34 3.59 -9.12 13.94
CA HIS A 34 3.75 -10.56 13.76
C HIS A 34 4.39 -10.96 12.44
N GLU A 35 4.80 -10.00 11.63
CA GLU A 35 5.40 -10.29 10.32
C GLU A 35 6.67 -9.47 10.10
N PRO A 36 7.72 -10.10 9.52
CA PRO A 36 8.95 -9.37 9.23
C PRO A 36 8.82 -8.42 8.06
N ASN A 37 7.93 -8.73 7.10
CA ASN A 37 7.78 -7.95 5.88
C ASN A 37 6.67 -6.91 6.03
N PRO A 38 6.76 -5.77 5.33
CA PRO A 38 5.76 -4.73 5.46
C PRO A 38 4.45 -5.07 4.76
N MET A 39 3.38 -4.41 5.20
CA MET A 39 2.10 -4.39 4.52
C MET A 39 2.01 -3.12 3.70
N PHE A 40 1.58 -3.24 2.44
CA PHE A 40 1.40 -2.10 1.56
C PHE A 40 -0.07 -1.76 1.39
N TRP A 41 -0.34 -0.49 1.14
CA TRP A 41 -1.64 0.02 0.77
C TRP A 41 -1.47 0.82 -0.52
N HIS A 42 -2.36 0.57 -1.46
CA HIS A 42 -2.32 1.20 -2.77
C HIS A 42 -3.70 1.75 -3.11
N TRP A 43 -3.75 2.98 -3.61
CA TRP A 43 -5.01 3.54 -4.11
C TRP A 43 -5.29 2.98 -5.48
N CYS A 44 -6.38 2.23 -5.61
CA CYS A 44 -6.78 1.62 -6.87
C CYS A 44 -7.99 2.35 -7.45
N ALA A 45 -7.77 3.11 -8.51
CA ALA A 45 -8.83 3.85 -9.17
C ALA A 45 -9.75 2.95 -10.00
N ALA A 46 -9.32 1.71 -10.27
CA ALA A 46 -10.12 0.77 -11.04
C ALA A 46 -11.23 0.13 -10.24
N LEU A 47 -11.16 0.17 -8.90
CA LEU A 47 -12.15 -0.43 -8.02
C LEU A 47 -13.09 0.65 -7.50
N ALA A 48 -14.38 0.34 -7.48
CA ALA A 48 -15.36 1.17 -6.81
C ALA A 48 -15.27 0.89 -5.31
N ASP A 49 -15.09 1.93 -4.51
CA ASP A 49 -14.98 1.76 -3.07
C ASP A 49 -16.29 1.24 -2.48
N VAL A 50 -17.37 1.93 -2.78
CA VAL A 50 -18.70 1.51 -2.35
C VAL A 50 -19.71 1.85 -3.40
N PRO A 51 -20.78 1.08 -3.41
CA PRO A 51 -21.92 1.37 -4.27
C PRO A 51 -22.72 2.56 -3.75
N ASP A 52 -23.77 2.83 -4.40
CA ASP A 52 -24.86 3.73 -4.01
C ASP A 52 -24.48 5.19 -4.04
N ASP A 53 -24.45 5.78 -2.86
CA ASP A 53 -24.39 7.20 -2.66
C ASP A 53 -22.99 7.76 -2.58
N ARG A 54 -22.00 6.92 -2.74
CA ARG A 54 -20.62 7.37 -2.69
C ARG A 54 -20.15 7.83 -4.04
N LEU A 55 -19.50 8.97 -4.05
CA LEU A 55 -18.98 9.56 -5.28
C LEU A 55 -17.49 9.29 -5.46
N VAL A 56 -16.96 8.37 -4.71
CA VAL A 56 -15.56 7.99 -4.86
C VAL A 56 -15.43 6.89 -5.90
N SER A 57 -14.44 7.01 -6.75
CA SER A 57 -14.10 5.99 -7.72
C SER A 57 -12.72 5.46 -7.38
N GLY A 58 -12.69 4.32 -6.68
CA GLY A 58 -11.47 3.71 -6.24
C GLY A 58 -11.49 3.40 -4.76
N CYS A 59 -10.49 2.69 -4.32
CA CYS A 59 -10.33 2.35 -2.90
C CYS A 59 -8.88 2.03 -2.57
N TRP A 60 -8.57 2.06 -1.27
CA TRP A 60 -7.29 1.62 -0.76
C TRP A 60 -7.28 0.10 -0.67
N VAL A 61 -6.32 -0.53 -1.33
CA VAL A 61 -6.19 -1.99 -1.39
C VAL A 61 -4.93 -2.41 -0.65
N ALA A 62 -5.09 -3.29 0.31
CA ALA A 62 -3.97 -3.83 1.06
C ALA A 62 -3.26 -4.93 0.26
N ALA A 63 -1.96 -5.03 0.43
CA ALA A 63 -1.17 -6.12 -0.15
C ALA A 63 -0.07 -6.51 0.81
N GLY A 64 -0.05 -7.79 1.19
CA GLY A 64 1.04 -8.35 1.98
C GLY A 64 2.24 -8.66 1.11
N THR A 65 3.40 -8.74 1.73
CA THR A 65 4.65 -9.03 1.03
C THR A 65 5.37 -10.25 1.60
N SER A 66 4.64 -11.18 2.18
CA SER A 66 5.23 -12.35 2.81
C SER A 66 6.01 -13.24 1.83
N ALA A 67 5.67 -13.19 0.55
CA ALA A 67 6.37 -13.92 -0.50
C ALA A 67 7.58 -13.18 -1.06
N HIS A 68 7.82 -11.96 -0.60
CA HIS A 68 8.95 -11.14 -1.05
C HIS A 68 10.11 -11.29 -0.07
N THR A 69 11.31 -10.92 -0.54
CA THR A 69 12.49 -10.86 0.30
C THR A 69 12.71 -9.43 0.77
N LEU A 70 12.72 -9.23 2.07
CA LEU A 70 13.07 -7.95 2.66
C LEU A 70 14.59 -7.81 2.68
N VAL A 71 15.13 -7.07 1.72
CA VAL A 71 16.58 -6.88 1.59
C VAL A 71 17.06 -5.86 2.62
N ALA A 72 16.31 -4.78 2.81
CA ALA A 72 16.64 -3.77 3.81
C ALA A 72 15.34 -3.15 4.31
N ARG A 73 15.35 -2.79 5.58
CA ARG A 73 14.19 -2.19 6.23
C ARG A 73 14.21 -0.66 6.12
N ASP A 74 15.38 -0.08 6.22
CA ASP A 74 15.53 1.37 6.19
C ASP A 74 16.89 1.73 5.58
N PRO A 75 16.92 2.25 4.36
CA PRO A 75 15.78 2.50 3.48
C PRO A 75 15.15 1.21 2.96
N LEU A 76 13.84 1.26 2.75
CA LEU A 76 13.08 0.06 2.38
C LEU A 76 13.54 -0.51 1.04
N HIS A 77 13.79 -1.80 1.00
CA HIS A 77 14.14 -2.52 -0.22
C HIS A 77 13.53 -3.91 -0.19
N LEU A 78 12.66 -4.18 -1.14
CA LEU A 78 12.02 -5.48 -1.34
C LEU A 78 12.32 -6.03 -2.73
N GLU A 79 12.45 -7.34 -2.82
CA GLU A 79 12.59 -8.05 -4.09
C GLU A 79 11.66 -9.25 -4.09
N PRO A 80 11.10 -9.67 -5.22
CA PRO A 80 11.08 -8.96 -6.50
C PRO A 80 10.07 -7.82 -6.51
N SER A 81 9.63 -7.43 -7.71
CA SER A 81 8.65 -6.35 -7.89
C SER A 81 7.29 -6.68 -7.25
N LEU A 82 6.52 -5.63 -6.97
CA LEU A 82 5.15 -5.75 -6.48
C LEU A 82 4.18 -5.47 -7.61
N LEU A 83 3.11 -6.25 -7.67
CA LEU A 83 2.06 -6.11 -8.66
C LEU A 83 0.70 -6.12 -7.97
N TRP A 84 -0.10 -5.10 -8.25
CA TRP A 84 -1.50 -5.08 -7.84
C TRP A 84 -2.36 -5.54 -9.02
N SER A 85 -2.94 -6.72 -8.91
CA SER A 85 -3.73 -7.30 -9.98
C SER A 85 -5.03 -6.55 -10.26
N CYS A 86 -5.52 -5.76 -9.30
CA CYS A 86 -6.75 -5.00 -9.46
C CYS A 86 -6.67 -3.93 -10.55
N CYS A 87 -5.50 -3.38 -10.80
CA CYS A 87 -5.30 -2.31 -11.77
C CYS A 87 -4.01 -2.42 -12.57
N GLY A 88 -3.18 -3.43 -12.28
CA GLY A 88 -1.94 -3.64 -12.99
C GLY A 88 -0.79 -2.72 -12.59
N VAL A 89 -0.94 -1.95 -11.52
CA VAL A 89 0.18 -1.14 -11.02
C VAL A 89 1.31 -2.07 -10.60
N HIS A 90 2.49 -1.83 -11.12
CA HIS A 90 3.63 -2.73 -10.99
C HIS A 90 4.91 -1.92 -10.82
N GLY A 91 5.77 -2.33 -9.91
CA GLY A 91 7.03 -1.65 -9.67
C GLY A 91 7.84 -2.26 -8.54
N TRP A 92 8.86 -1.54 -8.12
CA TRP A 92 9.76 -1.97 -7.06
C TRP A 92 9.80 -0.97 -5.92
N ALA A 93 9.91 -1.49 -4.71
CA ALA A 93 10.23 -0.69 -3.53
C ALA A 93 11.75 -0.83 -3.29
N ARG A 94 12.51 0.16 -3.67
CA ARG A 94 13.98 0.17 -3.56
C ARG A 94 14.47 1.51 -3.02
N ASP A 95 15.43 1.47 -2.13
CA ASP A 95 16.05 2.66 -1.52
C ASP A 95 15.03 3.62 -0.94
N GLY A 96 13.96 3.08 -0.36
CA GLY A 96 12.88 3.88 0.21
C GLY A 96 12.03 4.60 -0.82
N LYS A 97 12.06 4.18 -2.08
CA LYS A 97 11.33 4.83 -3.17
C LYS A 97 10.53 3.80 -3.96
N TRP A 98 9.50 4.28 -4.63
CA TRP A 98 8.74 3.46 -5.57
C TRP A 98 9.26 3.71 -6.99
N ILE A 99 9.58 2.63 -7.70
CA ILE A 99 10.07 2.66 -9.07
C ILE A 99 9.10 1.89 -9.94
N ASN A 100 8.41 2.58 -10.85
CA ASN A 100 7.48 1.93 -11.76
C ASN A 100 8.21 1.00 -12.73
N ALA A 101 7.57 -0.14 -12.96
CA ALA A 101 8.09 -1.08 -13.95
C ALA A 101 7.93 -0.56 -15.38
#